data_161907c91319e30abc507049d16f9643
#
_entry.id   161907c91319e30abc507049d16f9643
#
_cell.length_a   1.000
_cell.length_b   1.000
_cell.length_c   1.000
_cell.angle_alpha   90.00
_cell.angle_beta   90.00
_cell.angle_gamma   90.00
#
_symmetry.space_group_name_H-M   'P 1'
#
loop_
_entity.id
_entity.type
_entity.pdbx_description
1 polymer ?
#
loop_
_entity_poly.entity_id
_entity_poly.type
_entity_poly.pdbx_seq_one_letter_code
_entity_poly.pdbx_strand_id
1 'polypeptide(L)'
;MADVSFAKEVREKMSVIDVGQHIKKRGRYNYLPWSWAWDTLTKHYPESSFDFKCHQLEGGTWEVECFLTIRQGDKKHEGKGWLPVMDHKNQAIKNPASTDLNNTKMRAWVKAIAIVTGLGLYIFAGEDMPEKSKEEQEKEEEAARVRLQLRQRLTEQVELLGGRSKVPQDVIDLGCSDALEDKIRAAEELDRLIEAGDQ
;
A
#
# COMPACT_ATOMS: atom_id res chain seq x y z
N MET A 1 8.82 -4.80 -33.54
CA MET A 1 9.62 -4.21 -32.45
C MET A 1 8.68 -3.35 -31.59
N ALA A 2 8.81 -3.37 -30.26
CA ALA A 2 8.04 -2.44 -29.43
C ALA A 2 8.49 -1.01 -29.75
N ASP A 3 7.52 -0.12 -29.98
CA ASP A 3 7.81 1.30 -30.16
C ASP A 3 8.09 1.92 -28.79
N VAL A 4 9.37 2.10 -28.47
CA VAL A 4 9.83 2.66 -27.19
C VAL A 4 9.25 4.05 -26.95
N SER A 5 9.00 4.82 -28.01
CA SER A 5 8.35 6.13 -27.95
C SER A 5 6.90 6.01 -27.49
N PHE A 6 6.15 5.02 -28.02
CA PHE A 6 4.78 4.79 -27.64
C PHE A 6 4.64 4.25 -26.21
N ALA A 7 5.52 3.34 -25.79
CA ALA A 7 5.56 2.87 -24.41
C ALA A 7 5.76 4.02 -23.40
N LYS A 8 6.64 4.98 -23.73
CA LYS A 8 6.88 6.18 -22.93
C LYS A 8 5.63 7.06 -22.89
N GLU A 9 5.00 7.32 -24.04
CA GLU A 9 3.76 8.09 -24.13
C GLU A 9 2.64 7.50 -23.27
N VAL A 10 2.43 6.17 -23.35
CA VAL A 10 1.44 5.46 -22.54
C VAL A 10 1.73 5.66 -21.05
N ARG A 11 2.97 5.49 -20.64
CA ARG A 11 3.37 5.62 -19.24
C ARG A 11 3.21 7.05 -18.71
N GLU A 12 3.66 8.04 -19.45
CA GLU A 12 3.54 9.46 -19.06
C GLU A 12 2.07 9.88 -18.91
N LYS A 13 1.20 9.39 -19.78
CA LYS A 13 -0.23 9.70 -19.75
C LYS A 13 -0.99 8.98 -18.63
N MET A 14 -0.67 7.72 -18.38
CA MET A 14 -1.45 6.89 -17.46
C MET A 14 -0.95 6.98 -16.02
N SER A 15 0.34 7.18 -15.79
CA SER A 15 0.92 7.19 -14.44
C SER A 15 0.53 8.41 -13.61
N VAL A 16 0.12 9.51 -14.24
CA VAL A 16 -0.30 10.74 -13.56
C VAL A 16 -1.76 10.73 -13.12
N ILE A 17 -2.53 9.72 -13.53
CA ILE A 17 -3.94 9.60 -13.15
C ILE A 17 -4.01 9.20 -11.68
N ASP A 18 -4.66 10.04 -10.88
CA ASP A 18 -4.88 9.74 -9.46
C ASP A 18 -5.93 8.63 -9.29
N VAL A 19 -5.53 7.52 -8.71
CA VAL A 19 -6.40 6.39 -8.39
C VAL A 19 -6.86 6.39 -6.94
N GLY A 20 -6.45 7.36 -6.12
CA GLY A 20 -6.64 7.39 -4.67
C GLY A 20 -8.09 7.21 -4.24
N GLN A 21 -9.03 7.90 -4.90
CA GLN A 21 -10.46 7.82 -4.58
C GLN A 21 -11.12 6.47 -4.95
N HIS A 22 -10.45 5.65 -5.75
CA HIS A 22 -10.96 4.37 -6.24
C HIS A 22 -10.35 3.16 -5.51
N ILE A 23 -9.34 3.41 -4.66
CA ILE A 23 -8.70 2.37 -3.86
C ILE A 23 -9.65 1.88 -2.79
N LYS A 24 -9.81 0.55 -2.72
CA LYS A 24 -10.53 -0.13 -1.63
C LYS A 24 -9.54 -0.89 -0.78
N LYS A 25 -9.67 -0.76 0.56
CA LYS A 25 -8.86 -1.54 1.50
C LYS A 25 -9.49 -2.91 1.76
N ARG A 26 -8.67 -3.96 1.73
CA ARG A 26 -9.01 -5.29 2.22
C ARG A 26 -7.88 -5.78 3.14
N GLY A 27 -8.12 -5.69 4.46
CA GLY A 27 -7.07 -5.91 5.44
C GLY A 27 -5.93 -4.91 5.23
N ARG A 28 -4.69 -5.41 5.13
CA ARG A 28 -3.49 -4.61 4.88
C ARG A 28 -3.27 -4.21 3.40
N TYR A 29 -4.04 -4.80 2.47
CA TYR A 29 -3.84 -4.61 1.04
C TYR A 29 -4.72 -3.51 0.47
N ASN A 30 -4.16 -2.75 -0.45
CA ASN A 30 -4.88 -1.83 -1.30
C ASN A 30 -5.39 -2.59 -2.52
N TYR A 31 -6.60 -2.31 -2.92
CA TYR A 31 -7.25 -2.96 -4.05
C TYR A 31 -7.82 -1.92 -5.00
N LEU A 32 -7.37 -1.94 -6.24
CA LEU A 32 -7.97 -1.14 -7.32
C LEU A 32 -8.97 -2.02 -8.08
N PRO A 33 -10.25 -1.64 -8.20
CA PRO A 33 -11.25 -2.41 -8.94
C PRO A 33 -10.83 -2.58 -10.40
N TRP A 34 -10.82 -3.83 -10.88
CA TRP A 34 -10.44 -4.15 -12.26
C TRP A 34 -11.31 -3.41 -13.29
N SER A 35 -12.62 -3.26 -13.01
CA SER A 35 -13.56 -2.57 -13.89
C SER A 35 -13.20 -1.10 -14.07
N TRP A 36 -12.80 -0.43 -13.00
CA TRP A 36 -12.37 0.96 -13.06
C TRP A 36 -11.03 1.10 -13.81
N ALA A 37 -10.07 0.23 -13.49
CA ALA A 37 -8.76 0.26 -14.15
C ALA A 37 -8.87 0.03 -15.65
N TRP A 38 -9.72 -0.92 -16.06
CA TRP A 38 -9.98 -1.22 -17.47
C TRP A 38 -10.74 -0.10 -18.17
N ASP A 39 -11.81 0.43 -17.57
CA ASP A 39 -12.55 1.56 -18.11
C ASP A 39 -11.65 2.78 -18.31
N THR A 40 -10.79 3.07 -17.34
CA THR A 40 -9.82 4.17 -17.43
C THR A 40 -8.83 3.93 -18.57
N LEU A 41 -8.26 2.73 -18.69
CA LEU A 41 -7.35 2.40 -19.79
C LEU A 41 -8.02 2.55 -21.16
N THR A 42 -9.22 2.00 -21.33
CA THR A 42 -9.92 1.99 -22.63
C THR A 42 -10.48 3.35 -23.02
N LYS A 43 -10.73 4.24 -22.07
CA LYS A 43 -11.01 5.66 -22.38
C LYS A 43 -9.85 6.36 -23.09
N HIS A 44 -8.63 6.00 -22.76
CA HIS A 44 -7.43 6.58 -23.37
C HIS A 44 -6.91 5.80 -24.57
N TYR A 45 -7.08 4.47 -24.55
CA TYR A 45 -6.61 3.53 -25.56
C TYR A 45 -7.69 2.48 -25.86
N PRO A 46 -8.72 2.86 -26.65
CA PRO A 46 -9.90 2.01 -26.88
C PRO A 46 -9.60 0.70 -27.62
N GLU A 47 -8.48 0.62 -28.35
CA GLU A 47 -8.05 -0.57 -29.08
C GLU A 47 -7.25 -1.56 -28.20
N SER A 48 -7.22 -1.33 -26.88
CA SER A 48 -6.53 -2.23 -25.96
C SER A 48 -7.25 -3.57 -25.84
N SER A 49 -6.45 -4.63 -25.67
CA SER A 49 -6.95 -6.00 -25.48
C SER A 49 -6.13 -6.72 -24.44
N PHE A 50 -6.70 -7.80 -23.90
CA PHE A 50 -6.02 -8.66 -22.94
C PHE A 50 -6.33 -10.13 -23.20
N ASP A 51 -5.47 -11.01 -22.67
CA ASP A 51 -5.66 -12.45 -22.66
C ASP A 51 -5.10 -13.05 -21.35
N PHE A 52 -5.62 -14.20 -20.95
CA PHE A 52 -5.16 -14.91 -19.76
C PHE A 52 -4.59 -16.28 -20.12
N LYS A 53 -3.47 -16.63 -19.46
CA LYS A 53 -2.98 -17.99 -19.41
C LYS A 53 -2.94 -18.46 -17.95
N CYS A 54 -3.33 -19.73 -17.75
CA CYS A 54 -3.27 -20.38 -16.44
C CYS A 54 -2.33 -21.57 -16.55
N HIS A 55 -1.35 -21.63 -15.68
CA HIS A 55 -0.34 -22.68 -15.68
C HIS A 55 -0.43 -23.49 -14.38
N GLN A 56 -0.51 -24.80 -14.50
CA GLN A 56 -0.31 -25.67 -13.35
C GLN A 56 1.19 -25.86 -13.14
N LEU A 57 1.63 -25.66 -11.92
CA LEU A 57 3.02 -25.84 -11.50
C LEU A 57 3.20 -27.19 -10.82
N GLU A 58 4.47 -27.60 -10.65
CA GLU A 58 4.81 -28.79 -9.88
C GLU A 58 4.24 -28.68 -8.46
N GLY A 59 3.69 -29.79 -7.96
CA GLY A 59 3.01 -29.81 -6.66
C GLY A 59 1.53 -29.41 -6.67
N GLY A 60 0.94 -29.14 -7.86
CA GLY A 60 -0.50 -28.91 -8.03
C GLY A 60 -0.97 -27.49 -7.75
N THR A 61 -0.06 -26.55 -7.55
CA THR A 61 -0.37 -25.13 -7.47
C THR A 61 -0.53 -24.50 -8.85
N TRP A 62 -1.07 -23.29 -8.93
CA TRP A 62 -1.36 -22.63 -10.21
C TRP A 62 -0.89 -21.19 -10.22
N GLU A 63 -0.54 -20.72 -11.40
CA GLU A 63 -0.24 -19.34 -11.71
C GLU A 63 -1.13 -18.82 -12.82
N VAL A 64 -1.51 -17.55 -12.74
CA VAL A 64 -2.27 -16.84 -13.77
C VAL A 64 -1.41 -15.71 -14.32
N GLU A 65 -1.23 -15.69 -15.63
CA GLU A 65 -0.67 -14.58 -16.38
C GLU A 65 -1.79 -13.83 -17.09
N CYS A 66 -1.71 -12.49 -17.08
CA CYS A 66 -2.51 -11.61 -17.90
C CYS A 66 -1.59 -10.90 -18.90
N PHE A 67 -1.81 -11.11 -20.17
CA PHE A 67 -1.14 -10.41 -21.26
C PHE A 67 -1.97 -9.19 -21.63
N LEU A 68 -1.35 -8.02 -21.64
CA LEU A 68 -1.99 -6.76 -22.01
C LEU A 68 -1.37 -6.22 -23.29
N THR A 69 -2.21 -5.85 -24.24
CA THR A 69 -1.81 -5.18 -25.48
C THR A 69 -2.51 -3.84 -25.55
N ILE A 70 -1.74 -2.77 -25.69
CA ILE A 70 -2.22 -1.41 -25.90
C ILE A 70 -1.95 -1.03 -27.32
N ARG A 71 -2.96 -0.50 -28.01
CA ARG A 71 -2.88 -0.08 -29.41
C ARG A 71 -3.42 1.32 -29.60
N GLN A 72 -2.84 2.01 -30.58
CA GLN A 72 -3.35 3.27 -31.11
C GLN A 72 -2.90 3.37 -32.57
N GLY A 73 -3.80 3.01 -33.50
CA GLY A 73 -3.46 2.83 -34.90
C GLY A 73 -2.37 1.76 -35.07
N ASP A 74 -1.29 2.13 -35.73
CA ASP A 74 -0.16 1.21 -36.00
C ASP A 74 0.79 1.01 -34.80
N LYS A 75 0.68 1.87 -33.77
CA LYS A 75 1.50 1.78 -32.55
C LYS A 75 1.03 0.65 -31.64
N LYS A 76 1.96 -0.09 -31.07
CA LYS A 76 1.70 -1.21 -30.17
C LYS A 76 2.66 -1.22 -28.99
N HIS A 77 2.11 -1.39 -27.78
CA HIS A 77 2.87 -1.65 -26.57
C HIS A 77 2.27 -2.85 -25.82
N GLU A 78 3.11 -3.78 -25.38
CA GLU A 78 2.69 -5.04 -24.76
C GLU A 78 3.46 -5.30 -23.49
N GLY A 79 2.82 -6.01 -22.57
CA GLY A 79 3.44 -6.53 -21.39
C GLY A 79 2.52 -7.51 -20.66
N LYS A 80 2.95 -7.98 -19.50
CA LYS A 80 2.19 -8.93 -18.71
C LYS A 80 2.29 -8.66 -17.21
N GLY A 81 1.27 -9.09 -16.49
CA GLY A 81 1.28 -9.25 -15.04
C GLY A 81 0.95 -10.69 -14.69
N TRP A 82 1.42 -11.19 -13.57
CA TRP A 82 1.16 -12.54 -13.10
C TRP A 82 0.96 -12.59 -11.60
N LEU A 83 0.24 -13.62 -11.15
CA LEU A 83 0.02 -13.90 -9.74
C LEU A 83 -0.15 -15.41 -9.53
N PRO A 84 0.37 -15.96 -8.44
CA PRO A 84 0.00 -17.30 -8.01
C PRO A 84 -1.47 -17.34 -7.56
N VAL A 85 -2.13 -18.46 -7.73
CA VAL A 85 -3.46 -18.68 -7.15
C VAL A 85 -3.28 -18.95 -5.66
N MET A 86 -3.78 -18.03 -4.83
CA MET A 86 -3.53 -18.04 -3.40
C MET A 86 -4.79 -17.71 -2.59
N ASP A 87 -4.81 -18.16 -1.34
CA ASP A 87 -5.86 -17.89 -0.38
C ASP A 87 -5.73 -16.47 0.25
N HIS A 88 -6.59 -16.17 1.22
CA HIS A 88 -6.59 -14.90 1.95
C HIS A 88 -5.36 -14.69 2.86
N LYS A 89 -4.56 -15.75 3.09
CA LYS A 89 -3.29 -15.72 3.84
C LYS A 89 -2.08 -15.70 2.92
N ASN A 90 -2.28 -15.48 1.62
CA ASN A 90 -1.25 -15.55 0.56
C ASN A 90 -0.56 -16.92 0.43
N GLN A 91 -1.22 -17.99 0.86
CA GLN A 91 -0.70 -19.34 0.66
C GLN A 91 -1.21 -19.90 -0.66
N ALA A 92 -0.31 -20.50 -1.45
CA ALA A 92 -0.67 -21.07 -2.74
C ALA A 92 -1.69 -22.21 -2.56
N ILE A 93 -2.77 -22.17 -3.36
CA ILE A 93 -3.84 -23.16 -3.33
C ILE A 93 -3.49 -24.30 -4.29
N LYS A 94 -3.51 -25.54 -3.79
CA LYS A 94 -3.42 -26.73 -4.62
C LYS A 94 -4.79 -27.04 -5.22
N ASN A 95 -4.82 -27.38 -6.51
CA ASN A 95 -6.04 -27.69 -7.25
C ASN A 95 -7.16 -26.66 -7.03
N PRO A 96 -6.91 -25.36 -7.33
CA PRO A 96 -7.84 -24.28 -7.05
C PRO A 96 -9.18 -24.48 -7.75
N ALA A 97 -10.25 -24.02 -7.14
CA ALA A 97 -11.56 -23.96 -7.77
C ALA A 97 -11.57 -22.89 -8.88
N SER A 98 -12.54 -22.97 -9.78
CA SER A 98 -12.71 -22.00 -10.88
C SER A 98 -12.92 -20.57 -10.35
N THR A 99 -13.53 -20.42 -9.17
CA THR A 99 -13.70 -19.13 -8.48
C THR A 99 -12.37 -18.54 -8.04
N ASP A 100 -11.43 -19.34 -7.55
CA ASP A 100 -10.10 -18.89 -7.15
C ASP A 100 -9.29 -18.43 -8.36
N LEU A 101 -9.39 -19.20 -9.46
CA LEU A 101 -8.80 -18.83 -10.75
C LEU A 101 -9.38 -17.52 -11.28
N ASN A 102 -10.71 -17.32 -11.22
CA ASN A 102 -11.35 -16.10 -11.67
C ASN A 102 -10.91 -14.88 -10.82
N ASN A 103 -10.88 -15.03 -9.50
CA ASN A 103 -10.42 -13.97 -8.60
C ASN A 103 -8.96 -13.59 -8.91
N THR A 104 -8.11 -14.58 -9.15
CA THR A 104 -6.71 -14.36 -9.49
C THR A 104 -6.55 -13.69 -10.86
N LYS A 105 -7.38 -14.08 -11.87
CA LYS A 105 -7.41 -13.41 -13.17
C LYS A 105 -7.69 -11.90 -13.04
N MET A 106 -8.70 -11.52 -12.26
CA MET A 106 -9.05 -10.10 -12.08
C MET A 106 -7.91 -9.32 -11.40
N ARG A 107 -7.22 -9.92 -10.44
CA ARG A 107 -6.06 -9.31 -9.77
C ARG A 107 -4.85 -9.22 -10.72
N ALA A 108 -4.54 -10.29 -11.46
CA ALA A 108 -3.46 -10.31 -12.44
C ALA A 108 -3.69 -9.27 -13.56
N TRP A 109 -4.93 -9.04 -13.94
CA TRP A 109 -5.30 -8.04 -14.94
C TRP A 109 -4.98 -6.62 -14.47
N VAL A 110 -5.39 -6.25 -13.26
CA VAL A 110 -5.05 -4.94 -12.68
C VAL A 110 -3.54 -4.78 -12.54
N LYS A 111 -2.83 -5.84 -12.10
CA LYS A 111 -1.37 -5.83 -12.00
C LYS A 111 -0.71 -5.65 -13.37
N ALA A 112 -1.22 -6.29 -14.43
CA ALA A 112 -0.76 -6.09 -15.80
C ALA A 112 -0.95 -4.64 -16.26
N ILE A 113 -2.13 -4.07 -16.03
CA ILE A 113 -2.42 -2.66 -16.35
C ILE A 113 -1.41 -1.76 -15.64
N ALA A 114 -1.22 -1.93 -14.33
CA ALA A 114 -0.30 -1.11 -13.55
C ALA A 114 1.16 -1.22 -14.02
N ILE A 115 1.65 -2.43 -14.29
CA ILE A 115 3.03 -2.67 -14.75
C ILE A 115 3.25 -2.05 -16.13
N VAL A 116 2.33 -2.26 -17.05
CA VAL A 116 2.49 -1.86 -18.46
C VAL A 116 2.27 -0.35 -18.64
N THR A 117 1.34 0.24 -17.91
CA THR A 117 0.95 1.65 -18.08
C THR A 117 1.45 2.60 -17.02
N GLY A 118 1.79 2.08 -15.84
CA GLY A 118 2.06 2.90 -14.64
C GLY A 118 0.81 3.33 -13.87
N LEU A 119 -0.41 3.04 -14.36
CA LEU A 119 -1.66 3.42 -13.68
C LEU A 119 -1.74 2.81 -12.28
N GLY A 120 -1.70 3.66 -11.26
CA GLY A 120 -1.78 3.23 -9.88
C GLY A 120 -0.68 2.25 -9.42
N LEU A 121 0.47 2.22 -10.09
CA LEU A 121 1.56 1.28 -9.76
C LEU A 121 1.99 1.37 -8.30
N TYR A 122 1.91 2.54 -7.70
CA TYR A 122 2.29 2.79 -6.30
C TYR A 122 1.42 2.04 -5.27
N ILE A 123 0.22 1.60 -5.64
CA ILE A 123 -0.65 0.85 -4.71
C ILE A 123 -0.11 -0.54 -4.39
N PHE A 124 0.75 -1.07 -5.27
CA PHE A 124 1.40 -2.37 -5.10
C PHE A 124 2.73 -2.27 -4.33
N ALA A 125 3.16 -1.06 -3.96
CA ALA A 125 4.36 -0.88 -3.15
C ALA A 125 4.18 -1.59 -1.79
N GLY A 126 5.09 -2.52 -1.49
CA GLY A 126 5.06 -3.34 -0.26
C GLY A 126 4.30 -4.66 -0.37
N GLU A 127 3.63 -4.99 -1.49
CA GLU A 127 2.99 -6.30 -1.65
C GLU A 127 4.00 -7.47 -1.66
N ASP A 128 5.20 -7.23 -2.21
CA ASP A 128 6.26 -8.23 -2.33
C ASP A 128 7.23 -8.21 -1.14
N MET A 129 6.95 -7.39 -0.10
CA MET A 129 7.77 -7.41 1.11
C MET A 129 7.51 -8.71 1.89
N PRO A 130 8.56 -9.42 2.34
CA PRO A 130 8.41 -10.59 3.19
C PRO A 130 7.49 -10.27 4.37
N GLU A 131 6.68 -11.23 4.78
CA GLU A 131 5.93 -11.06 6.03
C GLU A 131 6.94 -10.84 7.15
N LYS A 132 6.71 -9.78 7.93
CA LYS A 132 7.51 -9.54 9.14
C LYS A 132 7.44 -10.81 10.00
N SER A 133 8.57 -11.23 10.54
CA SER A 133 8.58 -12.32 11.49
C SER A 133 7.66 -12.01 12.68
N LYS A 134 7.19 -13.04 13.38
CA LYS A 134 6.37 -12.82 14.58
C LYS A 134 7.08 -11.92 15.60
N GLU A 135 8.38 -12.07 15.75
CA GLU A 135 9.20 -11.24 16.64
C GLU A 135 9.26 -9.77 16.20
N GLU A 136 9.30 -9.51 14.88
CA GLU A 136 9.25 -8.15 14.35
C GLU A 136 7.86 -7.52 14.49
N GLN A 137 6.80 -8.31 14.32
CA GLN A 137 5.41 -7.86 14.55
C GLN A 137 5.18 -7.54 16.02
N GLU A 138 5.60 -8.41 16.95
CA GLU A 138 5.51 -8.20 18.38
C GLU A 138 6.28 -6.95 18.84
N LYS A 139 7.50 -6.74 18.33
CA LYS A 139 8.29 -5.53 18.61
C LYS A 139 7.62 -4.26 18.08
N GLU A 140 7.01 -4.31 16.90
CA GLU A 140 6.32 -3.15 16.33
C GLU A 140 5.02 -2.84 17.07
N GLU A 141 4.25 -3.86 17.47
CA GLU A 141 3.06 -3.71 18.31
C GLU A 141 3.41 -3.16 19.71
N GLU A 142 4.48 -3.64 20.30
CA GLU A 142 4.98 -3.13 21.59
C GLU A 142 5.44 -1.67 21.45
N ALA A 143 6.21 -1.34 20.41
CA ALA A 143 6.64 0.03 20.15
C ALA A 143 5.42 0.96 19.88
N ALA A 144 4.40 0.48 19.18
CA ALA A 144 3.16 1.23 18.96
C ALA A 144 2.39 1.46 20.27
N ARG A 145 2.33 0.45 21.15
CA ARG A 145 1.72 0.55 22.47
C ARG A 145 2.43 1.58 23.35
N VAL A 146 3.76 1.52 23.40
CA VAL A 146 4.58 2.48 24.17
C VAL A 146 4.36 3.91 23.66
N ARG A 147 4.34 4.12 22.33
CA ARG A 147 4.06 5.44 21.74
C ARG A 147 2.67 5.96 22.11
N LEU A 148 1.66 5.09 22.12
CA LEU A 148 0.30 5.47 22.48
C LEU A 148 0.20 5.87 23.96
N GLN A 149 0.77 5.07 24.84
CA GLN A 149 0.81 5.35 26.29
C GLN A 149 1.54 6.68 26.58
N LEU A 150 2.69 6.89 25.93
CA LEU A 150 3.45 8.12 26.10
C LEU A 150 2.66 9.34 25.61
N ARG A 151 1.94 9.22 24.50
CA ARG A 151 1.09 10.29 23.99
C ARG A 151 -0.06 10.62 24.94
N GLN A 152 -0.69 9.62 25.56
CA GLN A 152 -1.74 9.81 26.56
C GLN A 152 -1.17 10.51 27.80
N ARG A 153 -0.03 10.04 28.31
CA ARG A 153 0.66 10.66 29.46
C ARG A 153 0.99 12.14 29.20
N LEU A 154 1.57 12.47 28.05
CA LEU A 154 1.86 13.87 27.67
C LEU A 154 0.59 14.73 27.66
N THR A 155 -0.52 14.20 27.17
CA THR A 155 -1.80 14.93 27.16
C THR A 155 -2.29 15.20 28.57
N GLU A 156 -2.30 14.19 29.45
CA GLU A 156 -2.72 14.30 30.85
C GLU A 156 -1.82 15.30 31.62
N GLN A 157 -0.52 15.24 31.44
CA GLN A 157 0.43 16.17 32.08
C GLN A 157 0.20 17.62 31.65
N VAL A 158 -0.05 17.86 30.36
CA VAL A 158 -0.39 19.20 29.85
C VAL A 158 -1.71 19.72 30.44
N GLU A 159 -2.71 18.85 30.62
CA GLU A 159 -3.98 19.22 31.27
C GLU A 159 -3.79 19.55 32.75
N LEU A 160 -2.98 18.78 33.49
CA LEU A 160 -2.66 19.05 34.90
C LEU A 160 -1.97 20.41 35.09
N LEU A 161 -1.13 20.84 34.14
CA LEU A 161 -0.49 22.16 34.16
C LEU A 161 -1.45 23.31 33.78
N GLY A 162 -2.71 23.02 33.47
CA GLY A 162 -3.69 24.03 33.08
C GLY A 162 -3.70 24.36 31.59
N GLY A 163 -3.21 23.43 30.77
CA GLY A 163 -3.26 23.47 29.32
C GLY A 163 -1.96 23.92 28.66
N ARG A 164 -1.94 23.76 27.34
CA ARG A 164 -0.73 23.97 26.49
C ARG A 164 -0.09 25.37 26.64
N SER A 165 -0.88 26.39 26.96
CA SER A 165 -0.37 27.76 27.13
C SER A 165 0.51 27.97 28.39
N LYS A 166 0.51 26.98 29.28
CA LYS A 166 1.33 27.00 30.53
C LYS A 166 2.61 26.18 30.38
N VAL A 167 2.78 25.47 29.28
CA VAL A 167 3.93 24.63 29.00
C VAL A 167 4.96 25.44 28.19
N PRO A 168 6.27 25.42 28.54
CA PRO A 168 7.31 26.02 27.75
C PRO A 168 7.34 25.51 26.29
N GLN A 169 7.65 26.40 25.34
CA GLN A 169 7.57 26.10 23.91
C GLN A 169 8.54 24.98 23.49
N ASP A 170 9.73 24.93 24.07
CA ASP A 170 10.73 23.89 23.83
C ASP A 170 10.24 22.50 24.26
N VAL A 171 9.50 22.40 25.36
CA VAL A 171 8.88 21.14 25.83
C VAL A 171 7.74 20.73 24.90
N ILE A 172 6.96 21.68 24.38
CA ILE A 172 5.95 21.42 23.37
C ILE A 172 6.58 20.85 22.09
N ASP A 173 7.67 21.45 21.66
CA ASP A 173 8.38 21.04 20.43
C ASP A 173 8.94 19.61 20.56
N LEU A 174 9.51 19.27 21.72
CA LEU A 174 9.91 17.89 22.05
C LEU A 174 8.73 16.91 22.02
N GLY A 175 7.60 17.26 22.61
CA GLY A 175 6.39 16.43 22.62
C GLY A 175 5.77 16.22 21.24
N CYS A 176 5.98 17.15 20.30
CA CYS A 176 5.52 17.10 18.93
C CYS A 176 6.50 16.35 17.98
N SER A 177 7.73 16.08 18.42
CA SER A 177 8.73 15.34 17.64
C SER A 177 8.25 13.93 17.32
N ASP A 178 8.67 13.37 16.17
CA ASP A 178 8.44 11.96 15.82
C ASP A 178 9.39 10.99 16.56
N ALA A 179 10.49 11.50 17.12
CA ALA A 179 11.45 10.73 17.88
C ALA A 179 10.89 10.34 19.26
N LEU A 180 10.99 9.05 19.59
CA LEU A 180 10.52 8.53 20.88
C LEU A 180 11.29 9.13 22.07
N GLU A 181 12.60 9.31 21.90
CA GLU A 181 13.49 9.89 22.91
C GLU A 181 13.08 11.34 23.29
N ASP A 182 12.72 12.15 22.31
CA ASP A 182 12.26 13.51 22.54
C ASP A 182 10.95 13.56 23.32
N LYS A 183 10.00 12.65 23.01
CA LYS A 183 8.75 12.52 23.75
C LYS A 183 8.97 12.07 25.20
N ILE A 184 9.93 11.18 25.44
CA ILE A 184 10.32 10.77 26.80
C ILE A 184 10.84 11.97 27.57
N ARG A 185 11.76 12.74 26.97
CA ARG A 185 12.29 13.97 27.58
C ARG A 185 11.20 15.00 27.88
N ALA A 186 10.25 15.18 26.95
CA ALA A 186 9.11 16.04 27.19
C ALA A 186 8.29 15.61 28.40
N ALA A 187 8.03 14.32 28.54
CA ALA A 187 7.27 13.78 29.66
C ALA A 187 8.00 13.97 31.01
N GLU A 188 9.33 13.77 31.05
CA GLU A 188 10.17 13.99 32.22
C GLU A 188 10.19 15.48 32.64
N GLU A 189 10.23 16.39 31.66
CA GLU A 189 10.23 17.83 31.93
C GLU A 189 8.87 18.32 32.41
N LEU A 190 7.77 17.76 31.87
CA LEU A 190 6.43 18.04 32.34
C LEU A 190 6.21 17.54 33.78
N ASP A 191 6.75 16.38 34.16
CA ASP A 191 6.70 15.91 35.56
C ASP A 191 7.38 16.90 36.50
N ARG A 192 8.56 17.40 36.14
CA ARG A 192 9.29 18.42 36.93
C ARG A 192 8.48 19.71 37.11
N LEU A 193 7.82 20.16 36.04
CA LEU A 193 6.97 21.36 36.10
C LEU A 193 5.75 21.14 37.00
N ILE A 194 5.14 19.99 36.99
CA ILE A 194 4.04 19.62 37.88
C ILE A 194 4.49 19.64 39.33
N GLU A 195 5.61 18.95 39.65
CA GLU A 195 6.19 18.91 41.01
C GLU A 195 6.59 20.30 41.52
N ALA A 196 7.07 21.21 40.67
CA ALA A 196 7.42 22.56 41.03
C ALA A 196 6.21 23.47 41.26
N GLY A 197 5.07 23.18 40.64
CA GLY A 197 3.82 23.93 40.80
C GLY A 197 3.01 23.53 42.05
N ASP A 198 3.30 22.38 42.66
CA ASP A 198 2.67 21.91 43.89
C ASP A 198 3.37 22.43 45.19
N GLN A 199 4.40 23.22 45.08
CA GLN A 199 5.09 23.90 46.20
C GLN A 199 4.68 25.37 46.31
#